data_1ee23ecdd996ba38212e4ff20a0a50d8
#
_entry.id   1ee23ecdd996ba38212e4ff20a0a50d8
#
_cell.length_a   1.000
_cell.length_b   1.000
_cell.length_c   1.000
_cell.angle_alpha   90.00
_cell.angle_beta   90.00
_cell.angle_gamma   90.00
#
_symmetry.space_group_name_H-M   'P 1'
#
loop_
_entity.id
_entity.type
_entity.pdbx_description
1 polymer ?
#
loop_
_entity_poly.entity_id
_entity_poly.type
_entity_poly.pdbx_seq_one_letter_code
_entity_poly.pdbx_strand_id
1 'polypeptide(L)'
;VMQSYVGGYGQMIHPVAACATAAVSVEEGVDKIKLGKSDFVVAGGYDDLSIEGITGFGDMAATADSNEMAAKGIDERYFSRANDRRRGGFVESAGGGTVLLARGSVAADLGLPVLGVIGFAESFADGVHTSIPAPGLGALGAGRGGTESRLRKQLAQVGVGVDDIAVISKHDTSTTANDPNESDLHERLAAAIGRTPGNPLYVVSQKTLTGHAKGGAAAFQMIGLTQVLRSGQVPANRALDCVDPVLAGYEYLVWLRKPLDLTSRPPKAGLVTSLGFGHVSALVAIVHPAAFVAAVRAQRGAAAAAKWADQAHTRQQAGTRRLLDAMYGGLPLYERPQDRNLGGTGAPAKEREAAVLLSDKARLVDGVLTIIDD
;
A
#
# COMPACT_ATOMS: atom_id res chain seq x y z
N VAL A 1 14.21 -2.14 -16.94
CA VAL A 1 12.87 -2.76 -16.92
C VAL A 1 11.80 -1.71 -16.95
N MET A 2 11.72 -0.80 -15.96
CA MET A 2 10.65 0.21 -15.89
C MET A 2 10.57 1.11 -17.12
N GLN A 3 11.70 1.62 -17.61
CA GLN A 3 11.72 2.44 -18.83
C GLN A 3 11.24 1.69 -20.06
N SER A 4 11.57 0.41 -20.16
CA SER A 4 11.11 -0.44 -21.27
C SER A 4 9.60 -0.63 -21.29
N TYR A 5 8.94 -0.53 -20.15
CA TYR A 5 7.50 -0.79 -20.00
C TYR A 5 6.66 0.48 -19.93
N VAL A 6 7.16 1.53 -19.30
CA VAL A 6 6.38 2.76 -19.07
C VAL A 6 6.77 3.89 -20.02
N GLY A 7 7.89 3.75 -20.74
CA GLY A 7 8.38 4.74 -21.70
C GLY A 7 8.74 6.09 -21.05
N GLY A 8 8.98 6.10 -19.73
CA GLY A 8 9.23 7.32 -18.98
C GLY A 8 10.70 7.55 -18.72
N TYR A 9 11.12 8.80 -18.83
CA TYR A 9 12.48 9.27 -18.53
C TYR A 9 12.54 10.13 -17.27
N GLY A 10 11.58 9.92 -16.37
CA GLY A 10 11.54 10.59 -15.08
C GLY A 10 12.63 10.12 -14.11
N GLN A 11 12.58 10.64 -12.91
CA GLN A 11 13.50 10.21 -11.85
C GLN A 11 13.24 8.75 -11.47
N MET A 12 14.31 8.02 -11.25
CA MET A 12 14.28 6.67 -10.69
C MET A 12 15.09 6.66 -9.40
N ILE A 13 14.46 6.23 -8.30
CA ILE A 13 15.08 6.10 -6.99
C ILE A 13 14.77 4.72 -6.41
N HIS A 14 15.68 4.21 -5.64
CA HIS A 14 15.56 2.94 -4.93
C HIS A 14 15.62 3.20 -3.43
N PRO A 15 14.52 3.52 -2.77
CA PRO A 15 14.51 3.62 -1.32
C PRO A 15 14.75 2.23 -0.74
N VAL A 16 15.58 2.16 0.29
CA VAL A 16 15.82 0.94 1.06
C VAL A 16 15.45 1.20 2.50
N ALA A 17 14.41 0.54 2.98
CA ALA A 17 13.86 0.69 4.32
C ALA A 17 13.44 -0.68 4.90
N ALA A 18 14.19 -1.73 4.55
CA ALA A 18 13.90 -3.11 4.91
C ALA A 18 12.41 -3.44 4.64
N CYS A 19 11.68 -3.97 5.62
CA CYS A 19 10.27 -4.34 5.44
C CYS A 19 9.34 -3.14 5.22
N ALA A 20 9.78 -1.90 5.43
CA ALA A 20 8.99 -0.69 5.16
C ALA A 20 9.21 -0.12 3.74
N THR A 21 10.06 -0.72 2.92
CA THR A 21 10.48 -0.19 1.61
C THR A 21 9.31 0.22 0.72
N ALA A 22 8.30 -0.62 0.53
CA ALA A 22 7.17 -0.28 -0.35
C ALA A 22 6.35 0.91 0.18
N ALA A 23 6.22 1.08 1.49
CA ALA A 23 5.52 2.23 2.08
C ALA A 23 6.34 3.52 1.94
N VAL A 24 7.66 3.46 2.16
CA VAL A 24 8.58 4.58 1.93
C VAL A 24 8.62 4.97 0.45
N SER A 25 8.57 4.00 -0.46
CA SER A 25 8.46 4.27 -1.90
C SER A 25 7.19 5.09 -2.24
N VAL A 26 6.08 4.83 -1.55
CA VAL A 26 4.84 5.62 -1.73
C VAL A 26 5.01 7.04 -1.18
N GLU A 27 5.63 7.22 -0.02
CA GLU A 27 5.96 8.54 0.52
C GLU A 27 6.78 9.35 -0.49
N GLU A 28 7.88 8.79 -0.97
CA GLU A 28 8.73 9.42 -1.99
C GLU A 28 7.95 9.81 -3.25
N GLY A 29 7.06 8.93 -3.70
CA GLY A 29 6.20 9.21 -4.87
C GLY A 29 5.22 10.36 -4.63
N VAL A 30 4.60 10.39 -3.46
CA VAL A 30 3.70 11.48 -3.03
C VAL A 30 4.46 12.81 -2.97
N ASP A 31 5.67 12.82 -2.42
CA ASP A 31 6.49 14.02 -2.32
C ASP A 31 6.94 14.54 -3.69
N LYS A 32 7.31 13.65 -4.63
CA LYS A 32 7.61 14.07 -6.01
C LYS A 32 6.40 14.75 -6.67
N ILE A 33 5.21 14.22 -6.46
CA ILE A 33 3.98 14.80 -7.00
C ILE A 33 3.68 16.16 -6.33
N LYS A 34 3.76 16.24 -4.98
CA LYS A 34 3.52 17.48 -4.23
C LYS A 34 4.51 18.59 -4.61
N LEU A 35 5.77 18.23 -4.83
CA LEU A 35 6.83 19.15 -5.25
C LEU A 35 6.76 19.53 -6.74
N GLY A 36 5.81 19.02 -7.49
CA GLY A 36 5.65 19.32 -8.93
C GLY A 36 6.73 18.71 -9.83
N LYS A 37 7.48 17.72 -9.32
CA LYS A 37 8.54 17.03 -10.08
C LYS A 37 8.02 15.94 -11.00
N SER A 38 6.82 15.42 -10.71
CA SER A 38 6.17 14.37 -11.51
C SER A 38 4.66 14.49 -11.39
N ASP A 39 3.95 14.13 -12.43
CA ASP A 39 2.49 13.96 -12.41
C ASP A 39 2.08 12.51 -12.16
N PHE A 40 2.96 11.58 -12.49
CA PHE A 40 2.82 10.14 -12.24
C PHE A 40 4.07 9.58 -11.60
N VAL A 41 3.87 8.69 -10.65
CA VAL A 41 4.96 7.91 -10.04
C VAL A 41 4.49 6.46 -9.88
N VAL A 42 5.28 5.53 -10.38
CA VAL A 42 5.13 4.10 -10.05
C VAL A 42 5.91 3.87 -8.77
N ALA A 43 5.21 3.57 -7.70
CA ALA A 43 5.78 3.32 -6.38
C ALA A 43 5.47 1.90 -5.92
N GLY A 44 6.33 1.31 -5.11
CA GLY A 44 6.10 -0.03 -4.60
C GLY A 44 7.37 -0.67 -4.06
N GLY A 45 7.34 -1.98 -3.93
CA GLY A 45 8.47 -2.75 -3.46
C GLY A 45 8.35 -4.21 -3.89
N TYR A 46 9.48 -4.88 -3.86
CA TYR A 46 9.61 -6.29 -4.18
C TYR A 46 10.70 -6.89 -3.29
N ASP A 47 10.54 -8.13 -2.98
CA ASP A 47 11.60 -8.94 -2.36
C ASP A 47 11.45 -10.39 -2.84
N ASP A 48 12.54 -11.13 -2.76
CA ASP A 48 12.54 -12.55 -3.08
C ASP A 48 13.01 -13.39 -1.88
N LEU A 49 12.98 -14.70 -2.06
CA LEU A 49 13.52 -15.63 -1.10
C LEU A 49 14.98 -15.90 -1.44
N SER A 50 15.88 -15.63 -0.48
CA SER A 50 17.27 -16.03 -0.58
C SER A 50 17.63 -16.98 0.57
N ILE A 51 18.60 -17.85 0.34
CA ILE A 51 19.08 -18.78 1.38
C ILE A 51 19.62 -18.00 2.56
N GLU A 52 20.36 -16.92 2.29
CA GLU A 52 20.92 -16.05 3.32
C GLU A 52 19.84 -15.39 4.19
N GLY A 53 18.77 -14.92 3.55
CA GLY A 53 17.62 -14.34 4.26
C GLY A 53 16.92 -15.35 5.15
N ILE A 54 16.59 -16.52 4.60
CA ILE A 54 15.92 -17.60 5.33
C ILE A 54 16.78 -18.06 6.51
N THR A 55 18.07 -18.30 6.28
CA THR A 55 19.01 -18.72 7.33
C THR A 55 19.15 -17.64 8.40
N GLY A 56 19.39 -16.40 7.98
CA GLY A 56 19.64 -15.28 8.92
C GLY A 56 18.41 -15.00 9.81
N PHE A 57 17.20 -15.01 9.26
CA PHE A 57 15.97 -14.84 10.07
C PHE A 57 15.66 -16.08 10.91
N GLY A 58 16.01 -17.27 10.45
CA GLY A 58 15.92 -18.51 11.21
C GLY A 58 16.85 -18.48 12.44
N ASP A 59 18.11 -18.12 12.25
CA ASP A 59 19.12 -18.00 13.31
C ASP A 59 18.74 -16.96 14.38
N MET A 60 18.00 -15.92 13.99
CA MET A 60 17.44 -14.92 14.89
C MET A 60 16.13 -15.37 15.58
N ALA A 61 15.64 -16.57 15.32
CA ALA A 61 14.34 -17.05 15.80
C ALA A 61 13.17 -16.09 15.46
N ALA A 62 13.27 -15.39 14.32
CA ALA A 62 12.25 -14.47 13.88
C ALA A 62 11.17 -15.15 13.02
N THR A 63 11.52 -16.29 12.40
CA THR A 63 10.60 -17.10 11.59
C THR A 63 9.94 -18.20 12.42
N ALA A 64 8.79 -18.68 11.97
CA ALA A 64 8.10 -19.79 12.61
C ALA A 64 8.91 -21.09 12.44
N ASP A 65 9.27 -21.72 13.55
CA ASP A 65 9.91 -23.04 13.54
C ASP A 65 8.86 -24.13 13.30
N SER A 66 9.09 -24.97 12.28
CA SER A 66 8.14 -26.00 11.86
C SER A 66 7.88 -27.06 12.94
N ASN A 67 8.91 -27.43 13.70
CA ASN A 67 8.77 -28.45 14.75
C ASN A 67 8.01 -27.89 15.95
N GLU A 68 8.32 -26.63 16.32
CA GLU A 68 7.61 -25.94 17.40
C GLU A 68 6.13 -25.75 17.05
N MET A 69 5.83 -25.32 15.82
CA MET A 69 4.46 -25.12 15.39
C MET A 69 3.67 -26.43 15.28
N ALA A 70 4.30 -27.49 14.79
CA ALA A 70 3.71 -28.83 14.76
C ALA A 70 3.45 -29.36 16.18
N ALA A 71 4.36 -29.15 17.13
CA ALA A 71 4.18 -29.52 18.53
C ALA A 71 3.01 -28.75 19.20
N LYS A 72 2.71 -27.54 18.73
CA LYS A 72 1.51 -26.77 19.11
C LYS A 72 0.23 -27.24 18.42
N GLY A 73 0.29 -28.27 17.58
CA GLY A 73 -0.84 -28.77 16.79
C GLY A 73 -1.31 -27.83 15.70
N ILE A 74 -0.42 -27.01 15.13
CA ILE A 74 -0.72 -26.06 14.07
C ILE A 74 -0.40 -26.70 12.72
N ASP A 75 -1.35 -26.69 11.80
CA ASP A 75 -1.14 -27.06 10.40
C ASP A 75 -0.25 -26.00 9.71
N GLU A 76 0.66 -26.44 8.85
CA GLU A 76 1.65 -25.59 8.18
C GLU A 76 1.02 -24.44 7.39
N ARG A 77 -0.18 -24.61 6.84
CA ARG A 77 -0.96 -23.59 6.14
C ARG A 77 -1.34 -22.40 7.04
N TYR A 78 -1.20 -22.52 8.35
CA TYR A 78 -1.57 -21.54 9.37
C TYR A 78 -0.40 -21.12 10.26
N PHE A 79 0.83 -21.33 9.86
CA PHE A 79 2.01 -20.92 10.63
C PHE A 79 2.10 -19.39 10.73
N SER A 80 1.76 -18.66 9.65
CA SER A 80 1.62 -17.20 9.73
C SER A 80 0.30 -16.85 10.41
N ARG A 81 0.37 -16.48 11.71
CA ARG A 81 -0.81 -16.34 12.58
C ARG A 81 -0.70 -15.15 13.53
N ALA A 82 -0.59 -13.97 12.94
CA ALA A 82 -0.49 -12.74 13.71
C ALA A 82 -1.61 -12.58 14.75
N ASN A 83 -1.27 -12.06 15.90
CA ASN A 83 -2.14 -11.79 17.05
C ASN A 83 -2.71 -13.04 17.74
N ASP A 84 -2.45 -14.24 17.22
CA ASP A 84 -2.86 -15.49 17.89
C ASP A 84 -1.88 -15.84 19.02
N ARG A 85 -2.41 -16.38 20.13
CA ARG A 85 -1.62 -16.77 21.30
C ARG A 85 -0.57 -17.84 21.01
N ARG A 86 -0.72 -18.62 19.92
CA ARG A 86 0.20 -19.71 19.54
C ARG A 86 1.17 -19.30 18.43
N ARG A 87 1.23 -17.99 18.08
CA ARG A 87 2.18 -17.52 17.06
C ARG A 87 3.62 -17.85 17.42
N GLY A 88 4.46 -18.04 16.44
CA GLY A 88 5.85 -18.45 16.64
C GLY A 88 6.85 -17.75 15.74
N GLY A 89 6.45 -16.70 15.01
CA GLY A 89 7.28 -16.03 14.05
C GLY A 89 6.59 -15.84 12.70
N PHE A 90 7.23 -15.14 11.78
CA PHE A 90 6.68 -14.97 10.45
C PHE A 90 7.02 -16.15 9.52
N VAL A 91 6.26 -16.26 8.45
CA VAL A 91 6.59 -17.14 7.32
C VAL A 91 7.10 -16.24 6.21
N GLU A 92 8.31 -16.48 5.74
CA GLU A 92 8.87 -15.73 4.61
C GLU A 92 8.10 -16.00 3.32
N SER A 93 8.04 -15.00 2.48
CA SER A 93 7.50 -15.12 1.12
C SER A 93 8.26 -14.24 0.15
N ALA A 94 8.15 -14.57 -1.13
CA ALA A 94 8.61 -13.73 -2.22
C ALA A 94 7.44 -12.94 -2.79
N GLY A 95 7.76 -11.81 -3.38
CA GLY A 95 6.83 -11.02 -4.17
C GLY A 95 6.80 -9.55 -3.81
N GLY A 96 5.85 -8.88 -4.39
CA GLY A 96 5.68 -7.45 -4.20
C GLY A 96 4.60 -6.92 -5.13
N GLY A 97 4.58 -5.61 -5.24
CA GLY A 97 3.63 -4.94 -6.11
C GLY A 97 3.95 -3.47 -6.28
N THR A 98 3.29 -2.87 -7.23
CA THR A 98 3.39 -1.45 -7.50
C THR A 98 2.01 -0.80 -7.53
N VAL A 99 1.98 0.47 -7.17
CA VAL A 99 0.83 1.35 -7.32
C VAL A 99 1.22 2.50 -8.23
N LEU A 100 0.33 2.88 -9.14
CA LEU A 100 0.49 4.10 -9.92
C LEU A 100 -0.11 5.26 -9.11
N LEU A 101 0.73 6.16 -8.66
CA LEU A 101 0.32 7.42 -8.05
C LEU A 101 0.16 8.46 -9.15
N ALA A 102 -0.88 9.25 -9.06
CA ALA A 102 -1.14 10.33 -10.00
C ALA A 102 -1.55 11.61 -9.27
N ARG A 103 -1.15 12.77 -9.82
CA ARG A 103 -1.70 14.05 -9.38
C ARG A 103 -3.21 14.06 -9.62
N GLY A 104 -3.98 14.47 -8.62
CA GLY A 104 -5.44 14.42 -8.69
C GLY A 104 -6.04 15.20 -9.86
N SER A 105 -5.48 16.38 -10.21
CA SER A 105 -5.92 17.15 -11.38
C SER A 105 -5.72 16.38 -12.69
N VAL A 106 -4.56 15.74 -12.84
CA VAL A 106 -4.21 14.95 -14.03
C VAL A 106 -5.09 13.69 -14.12
N ALA A 107 -5.32 13.02 -13.00
CA ALA A 107 -6.25 11.88 -12.94
C ALA A 107 -7.67 12.27 -13.37
N ALA A 108 -8.12 13.47 -12.96
CA ALA A 108 -9.41 14.01 -13.38
C ALA A 108 -9.44 14.38 -14.87
N ASP A 109 -8.40 15.02 -15.39
CA ASP A 109 -8.33 15.46 -16.79
C ASP A 109 -8.29 14.27 -17.74
N LEU A 110 -7.54 13.23 -17.38
CA LEU A 110 -7.38 12.03 -18.18
C LEU A 110 -8.49 10.98 -17.97
N GLY A 111 -9.43 11.20 -17.04
CA GLY A 111 -10.47 10.22 -16.72
C GLY A 111 -9.92 8.90 -16.21
N LEU A 112 -8.86 8.93 -15.37
CA LEU A 112 -8.24 7.72 -14.87
C LEU A 112 -9.09 7.09 -13.76
N PRO A 113 -9.22 5.75 -13.71
CA PRO A 113 -9.82 5.06 -12.57
C PRO A 113 -9.02 5.32 -11.30
N VAL A 114 -9.66 5.88 -10.29
CA VAL A 114 -9.07 6.11 -8.98
C VAL A 114 -9.53 5.02 -8.02
N LEU A 115 -8.58 4.23 -7.52
CA LEU A 115 -8.85 3.10 -6.62
C LEU A 115 -8.82 3.50 -5.15
N GLY A 116 -8.14 4.60 -4.83
CA GLY A 116 -8.02 5.19 -3.50
C GLY A 116 -7.29 6.53 -3.58
N VAL A 117 -7.32 7.29 -2.51
CA VAL A 117 -6.58 8.55 -2.36
C VAL A 117 -5.56 8.38 -1.25
N ILE A 118 -4.31 8.73 -1.48
CA ILE A 118 -3.31 8.76 -0.42
C ILE A 118 -3.57 10.01 0.43
N GLY A 119 -4.13 9.80 1.61
CA GLY A 119 -4.43 10.88 2.56
C GLY A 119 -3.25 11.26 3.45
N PHE A 120 -2.32 10.32 3.65
CA PHE A 120 -1.10 10.50 4.42
C PHE A 120 -0.06 9.46 4.00
N ALA A 121 1.21 9.83 3.93
CA ALA A 121 2.31 8.89 3.75
C ALA A 121 3.57 9.53 4.32
N GLU A 122 4.10 8.93 5.40
CA GLU A 122 5.33 9.40 6.06
C GLU A 122 6.07 8.24 6.71
N SER A 123 7.39 8.35 6.71
CA SER A 123 8.29 7.45 7.43
C SER A 123 8.89 8.15 8.66
N PHE A 124 9.30 7.34 9.62
CA PHE A 124 9.77 7.78 10.93
C PHE A 124 10.92 6.90 11.39
N ALA A 125 11.88 7.49 12.10
CA ALA A 125 12.88 6.74 12.83
C ALA A 125 12.28 6.19 14.13
N ASP A 126 12.57 4.93 14.44
CA ASP A 126 12.07 4.25 15.64
C ASP A 126 12.88 4.56 16.91
N GLY A 127 13.91 5.36 16.79
CA GLY A 127 14.83 5.68 17.89
C GLY A 127 15.86 4.59 18.12
N VAL A 128 16.74 4.83 19.10
CA VAL A 128 17.79 3.88 19.46
C VAL A 128 17.20 2.77 20.33
N HIS A 129 17.39 1.54 19.90
CA HIS A 129 16.94 0.35 20.61
C HIS A 129 18.06 -0.69 20.68
N THR A 130 18.19 -1.36 21.82
CA THR A 130 19.18 -2.42 22.01
C THR A 130 18.72 -3.75 21.41
N SER A 131 17.42 -3.93 21.23
CA SER A 131 16.86 -5.11 20.56
C SER A 131 16.68 -4.91 19.07
N ILE A 132 16.96 -5.95 18.30
CA ILE A 132 16.72 -6.03 16.87
C ILE A 132 15.72 -7.20 16.66
N PRO A 133 14.56 -6.96 16.05
CA PRO A 133 14.05 -5.68 15.54
C PRO A 133 13.67 -4.69 16.65
N ALA A 134 13.82 -3.41 16.33
CA ALA A 134 13.33 -2.37 17.21
C ALA A 134 11.80 -2.43 17.33
N PRO A 135 11.25 -2.02 18.47
CA PRO A 135 9.81 -2.05 18.69
C PRO A 135 9.00 -1.00 17.92
N GLY A 136 9.42 -0.48 16.83
CA GLY A 136 8.61 0.24 15.85
C GLY A 136 7.63 1.31 16.35
N LEU A 137 7.99 2.13 17.34
CA LEU A 137 7.11 3.22 17.82
C LEU A 137 7.27 4.54 17.04
N GLY A 138 8.16 4.61 16.06
CA GLY A 138 8.43 5.83 15.30
C GLY A 138 7.17 6.39 14.63
N ALA A 139 6.34 5.52 14.07
CA ALA A 139 5.08 5.89 13.42
C ALA A 139 4.07 6.57 14.37
N LEU A 140 4.24 6.48 15.69
CA LEU A 140 3.48 7.28 16.66
C LEU A 140 3.72 8.78 16.46
N GLY A 141 4.86 9.15 15.84
CA GLY A 141 5.17 10.52 15.44
C GLY A 141 4.12 11.16 14.52
N ALA A 142 3.34 10.37 13.77
CA ALA A 142 2.21 10.86 12.98
C ALA A 142 1.14 11.56 13.84
N GLY A 143 1.01 11.15 15.10
CA GLY A 143 0.12 11.76 16.09
C GLY A 143 0.73 12.92 16.88
N ARG A 144 1.98 13.33 16.59
CA ARG A 144 2.63 14.46 17.29
C ARG A 144 1.82 15.72 17.14
N GLY A 145 1.53 16.38 18.27
CA GLY A 145 0.65 17.55 18.34
C GLY A 145 -0.82 17.19 18.58
N GLY A 146 -1.16 15.93 18.77
CA GLY A 146 -2.51 15.49 19.14
C GLY A 146 -3.55 15.86 18.09
N THR A 147 -4.53 16.64 18.49
CA THR A 147 -5.59 17.15 17.59
C THR A 147 -5.06 18.06 16.48
N GLU A 148 -3.87 18.61 16.63
CA GLU A 148 -3.18 19.44 15.63
C GLU A 148 -2.13 18.66 14.83
N SER A 149 -2.14 17.33 14.93
CA SER A 149 -1.18 16.46 14.26
C SER A 149 -1.24 16.56 12.74
N ARG A 150 -0.12 16.24 12.09
CA ARG A 150 -0.02 16.21 10.62
C ARG A 150 -0.98 15.22 10.01
N LEU A 151 -1.13 14.04 10.62
CA LEU A 151 -2.07 13.02 10.19
C LEU A 151 -3.50 13.57 10.12
N ARG A 152 -3.98 14.20 11.19
CA ARG A 152 -5.31 14.81 11.20
C ARG A 152 -5.49 15.89 10.16
N LYS A 153 -4.51 16.79 10.05
CA LYS A 153 -4.56 17.90 9.08
C LYS A 153 -4.61 17.42 7.65
N GLN A 154 -3.81 16.44 7.31
CA GLN A 154 -3.80 15.88 5.94
C GLN A 154 -5.09 15.10 5.63
N LEU A 155 -5.60 14.31 6.56
CA LEU A 155 -6.89 13.64 6.40
C LEU A 155 -8.05 14.63 6.24
N ALA A 156 -8.06 15.70 7.01
CA ALA A 156 -9.09 16.74 6.90
C ALA A 156 -9.08 17.44 5.52
N GLN A 157 -7.92 17.58 4.87
CA GLN A 157 -7.81 18.13 3.52
C GLN A 157 -8.53 17.28 2.45
N VAL A 158 -8.68 15.99 2.70
CA VAL A 158 -9.42 15.07 1.84
C VAL A 158 -10.80 14.70 2.39
N GLY A 159 -11.30 15.51 3.35
CA GLY A 159 -12.66 15.39 3.90
C GLY A 159 -12.85 14.19 4.83
N VAL A 160 -11.81 13.72 5.49
CA VAL A 160 -11.83 12.55 6.38
C VAL A 160 -11.44 12.97 7.80
N GLY A 161 -12.26 12.59 8.76
CA GLY A 161 -11.95 12.73 10.19
C GLY A 161 -11.26 11.48 10.75
N VAL A 162 -10.72 11.59 11.96
CA VAL A 162 -10.05 10.46 12.60
C VAL A 162 -11.01 9.31 12.91
N ASP A 163 -12.27 9.61 13.15
CA ASP A 163 -13.32 8.62 13.39
C ASP A 163 -13.80 7.90 12.14
N ASP A 164 -13.46 8.41 10.98
CA ASP A 164 -13.73 7.79 9.68
C ASP A 164 -12.70 6.71 9.30
N ILE A 165 -11.58 6.62 10.03
CA ILE A 165 -10.61 5.55 9.89
C ILE A 165 -11.22 4.28 10.50
N ALA A 166 -11.61 3.32 9.68
CA ALA A 166 -12.29 2.12 10.18
C ALA A 166 -11.37 0.88 10.24
N VAL A 167 -10.33 0.84 9.41
CA VAL A 167 -9.53 -0.38 9.21
C VAL A 167 -8.04 -0.05 9.35
N ILE A 168 -7.31 -0.95 9.97
CA ILE A 168 -5.85 -0.93 10.02
C ILE A 168 -5.31 -2.22 9.41
N SER A 169 -4.53 -2.11 8.35
CA SER A 169 -3.68 -3.19 7.87
C SER A 169 -2.34 -3.09 8.59
N LYS A 170 -2.21 -3.86 9.66
CA LYS A 170 -1.02 -3.88 10.51
C LYS A 170 0.15 -4.56 9.81
N HIS A 171 1.36 -4.22 10.23
CA HIS A 171 2.58 -4.93 9.83
C HIS A 171 2.51 -6.42 10.22
N ASP A 172 2.05 -6.73 11.45
CA ASP A 172 1.63 -8.07 11.89
C ASP A 172 2.52 -9.22 11.41
N THR A 173 3.70 -9.34 11.98
CA THR A 173 4.68 -10.37 11.58
C THR A 173 4.47 -11.72 12.25
N SER A 174 3.45 -11.91 13.06
CA SER A 174 3.26 -13.14 13.87
C SER A 174 4.36 -13.39 14.90
N THR A 175 5.15 -12.38 15.24
CA THR A 175 6.18 -12.49 16.28
C THR A 175 5.65 -12.05 17.62
N THR A 176 6.21 -12.63 18.68
CA THR A 176 5.85 -12.26 20.05
C THR A 176 6.30 -10.84 20.42
N ALA A 177 7.29 -10.31 19.73
CA ALA A 177 7.79 -8.97 19.95
C ALA A 177 6.98 -7.91 19.17
N ASN A 178 6.75 -8.11 17.87
CA ASN A 178 6.15 -7.08 17.02
C ASN A 178 4.66 -6.88 17.27
N ASP A 179 3.88 -7.97 17.34
CA ASP A 179 2.42 -7.86 17.36
C ASP A 179 1.87 -7.05 18.54
N PRO A 180 2.37 -7.25 19.81
CA PRO A 180 1.99 -6.40 20.93
C PRO A 180 2.45 -4.96 20.77
N ASN A 181 3.70 -4.76 20.36
CA ASN A 181 4.29 -3.45 20.21
C ASN A 181 3.56 -2.58 19.18
N GLU A 182 3.23 -3.17 18.05
CA GLU A 182 2.45 -2.48 17.02
C GLU A 182 1.00 -2.23 17.45
N SER A 183 0.42 -3.12 18.24
CA SER A 183 -0.90 -2.91 18.81
C SER A 183 -0.90 -1.73 19.78
N ASP A 184 0.11 -1.61 20.66
CA ASP A 184 0.30 -0.47 21.55
C ASP A 184 0.50 0.83 20.74
N LEU A 185 1.26 0.79 19.65
CA LEU A 185 1.42 1.93 18.74
C LEU A 185 0.07 2.45 18.24
N HIS A 186 -0.77 1.57 17.70
CA HIS A 186 -2.06 1.97 17.15
C HIS A 186 -3.04 2.45 18.20
N GLU A 187 -3.05 1.81 19.36
CA GLU A 187 -3.88 2.23 20.49
C GLU A 187 -3.52 3.65 20.94
N ARG A 188 -2.23 3.90 21.16
CA ARG A 188 -1.72 5.21 21.54
C ARG A 188 -1.93 6.25 20.43
N LEU A 189 -1.75 5.88 19.17
CA LEU A 189 -1.99 6.78 18.05
C LEU A 189 -3.45 7.21 18.01
N ALA A 190 -4.38 6.26 18.12
CA ALA A 190 -5.82 6.52 18.14
C ALA A 190 -6.20 7.50 19.27
N ALA A 191 -5.73 7.26 20.48
CA ALA A 191 -5.94 8.15 21.61
C ALA A 191 -5.31 9.54 21.37
N ALA A 192 -4.06 9.61 20.93
CA ALA A 192 -3.32 10.84 20.72
C ALA A 192 -3.98 11.76 19.67
N ILE A 193 -4.50 11.20 18.58
CA ILE A 193 -5.18 11.98 17.55
C ILE A 193 -6.64 12.31 17.91
N GLY A 194 -7.11 11.96 19.10
CA GLY A 194 -8.44 12.28 19.60
C GLY A 194 -9.56 11.48 18.91
N ARG A 195 -9.31 10.19 18.67
CA ARG A 195 -10.37 9.29 18.24
C ARG A 195 -11.38 9.09 19.35
N THR A 196 -12.66 9.00 19.00
CA THR A 196 -13.74 8.78 19.96
C THR A 196 -13.57 7.40 20.63
N PRO A 197 -13.52 7.33 21.97
CA PRO A 197 -13.49 6.06 22.71
C PRO A 197 -14.62 5.11 22.27
N GLY A 198 -14.29 3.83 22.13
CA GLY A 198 -15.24 2.81 21.69
C GLY A 198 -15.55 2.80 20.19
N ASN A 199 -15.00 3.74 19.38
CA ASN A 199 -15.08 3.65 17.93
C ASN A 199 -14.03 2.64 17.42
N PRO A 200 -14.42 1.49 16.84
CA PRO A 200 -13.49 0.41 16.57
C PRO A 200 -12.53 0.69 15.40
N LEU A 201 -11.34 0.13 15.51
CA LEU A 201 -10.37 -0.04 14.42
C LEU A 201 -10.24 -1.53 14.11
N TYR A 202 -10.79 -1.95 12.98
CA TYR A 202 -10.76 -3.35 12.57
C TYR A 202 -9.39 -3.72 12.01
N VAL A 203 -8.76 -4.72 12.63
CA VAL A 203 -7.39 -5.14 12.27
C VAL A 203 -7.43 -6.16 11.14
N VAL A 204 -6.69 -5.88 10.08
CA VAL A 204 -6.38 -6.80 8.97
C VAL A 204 -4.92 -7.21 9.04
N SER A 205 -4.69 -8.49 9.15
CA SER A 205 -3.35 -9.11 9.22
C SER A 205 -3.00 -9.73 7.86
N GLN A 206 -2.60 -8.92 6.89
CA GLN A 206 -2.36 -9.35 5.51
C GLN A 206 -1.36 -10.50 5.41
N LYS A 207 -0.31 -10.49 6.24
CA LYS A 207 0.76 -11.51 6.20
C LYS A 207 0.31 -12.90 6.66
N THR A 208 -0.83 -13.04 7.32
CA THR A 208 -1.39 -14.37 7.60
C THR A 208 -1.84 -15.10 6.33
N LEU A 209 -2.07 -14.35 5.25
CA LEU A 209 -2.43 -14.87 3.93
C LEU A 209 -1.22 -14.92 3.00
N THR A 210 -0.43 -13.86 2.94
CA THR A 210 0.64 -13.68 1.94
C THR A 210 2.02 -14.12 2.41
N GLY A 211 2.21 -14.38 3.70
CA GLY A 211 3.53 -14.43 4.28
C GLY A 211 4.16 -13.03 4.35
N HIS A 212 5.42 -12.97 4.74
CA HIS A 212 6.18 -11.72 4.87
C HIS A 212 7.16 -11.53 3.72
N ALA A 213 6.73 -10.82 2.68
CA ALA A 213 7.56 -10.48 1.52
C ALA A 213 8.45 -9.25 1.77
N LYS A 214 8.89 -9.07 2.99
CA LYS A 214 9.88 -8.04 3.42
C LYS A 214 9.66 -6.69 2.72
N GLY A 215 10.55 -6.27 1.83
CA GLY A 215 10.44 -4.99 1.12
C GLY A 215 9.19 -4.82 0.26
N GLY A 216 8.57 -5.92 -0.17
CA GLY A 216 7.31 -5.93 -0.93
C GLY A 216 6.04 -5.97 -0.06
N ALA A 217 6.16 -6.25 1.24
CA ALA A 217 5.01 -6.56 2.09
C ALA A 217 3.96 -5.44 2.17
N ALA A 218 4.39 -4.18 2.27
CA ALA A 218 3.45 -3.05 2.34
C ALA A 218 2.66 -2.85 1.04
N ALA A 219 3.17 -3.28 -0.12
CA ALA A 219 2.42 -3.25 -1.36
C ALA A 219 1.18 -4.16 -1.28
N PHE A 220 1.33 -5.39 -0.77
CA PHE A 220 0.20 -6.28 -0.52
C PHE A 220 -0.81 -5.68 0.48
N GLN A 221 -0.33 -5.06 1.55
CA GLN A 221 -1.19 -4.41 2.53
C GLN A 221 -2.00 -3.26 1.90
N MET A 222 -1.38 -2.40 1.10
CA MET A 222 -2.04 -1.29 0.42
C MET A 222 -3.07 -1.78 -0.60
N ILE A 223 -2.74 -2.81 -1.39
CA ILE A 223 -3.66 -3.42 -2.35
C ILE A 223 -4.85 -4.04 -1.60
N GLY A 224 -4.60 -4.82 -0.56
CA GLY A 224 -5.64 -5.44 0.26
C GLY A 224 -6.55 -4.41 0.92
N LEU A 225 -5.99 -3.37 1.53
CA LEU A 225 -6.76 -2.29 2.15
C LEU A 225 -7.62 -1.54 1.11
N THR A 226 -7.07 -1.29 -0.08
CA THR A 226 -7.82 -0.66 -1.18
C THR A 226 -9.05 -1.49 -1.57
N GLN A 227 -8.93 -2.84 -1.60
CA GLN A 227 -10.06 -3.71 -1.86
C GLN A 227 -11.09 -3.66 -0.72
N VAL A 228 -10.65 -3.67 0.53
CA VAL A 228 -11.54 -3.53 1.71
C VAL A 228 -12.33 -2.22 1.65
N LEU A 229 -11.66 -1.11 1.38
CA LEU A 229 -12.33 0.20 1.28
C LEU A 229 -13.40 0.19 0.18
N ARG A 230 -13.10 -0.36 -0.99
CA ARG A 230 -14.00 -0.37 -2.15
C ARG A 230 -15.16 -1.35 -2.03
N SER A 231 -14.92 -2.51 -1.42
CA SER A 231 -15.95 -3.56 -1.29
C SER A 231 -16.78 -3.42 -0.02
N GLY A 232 -16.28 -2.76 1.01
CA GLY A 232 -16.86 -2.79 2.36
C GLY A 232 -16.71 -4.14 3.08
N GLN A 233 -16.03 -5.12 2.47
CA GLN A 233 -15.80 -6.43 3.07
C GLN A 233 -14.45 -6.46 3.79
N VAL A 234 -14.45 -6.60 5.11
CA VAL A 234 -13.23 -6.72 5.90
C VAL A 234 -12.95 -8.21 6.14
N PRO A 235 -11.83 -8.75 5.65
CA PRO A 235 -11.52 -10.16 5.81
C PRO A 235 -11.19 -10.51 7.25
N ALA A 236 -11.49 -11.73 7.65
CA ALA A 236 -11.00 -12.28 8.91
C ALA A 236 -9.50 -12.60 8.81
N ASN A 237 -8.83 -12.58 9.96
CA ASN A 237 -7.56 -13.25 10.08
C ASN A 237 -7.79 -14.77 10.14
N ARG A 238 -7.51 -15.46 9.03
CA ARG A 238 -7.81 -16.89 8.85
C ARG A 238 -7.08 -17.81 9.82
N ALA A 239 -6.00 -17.36 10.44
CA ALA A 239 -5.18 -18.13 11.35
C ALA A 239 -5.38 -17.73 12.82
N LEU A 240 -6.33 -16.84 13.10
CA LEU A 240 -6.62 -16.36 14.46
C LEU A 240 -7.65 -17.25 15.15
N ASP A 241 -7.19 -18.22 15.92
CA ASP A 241 -8.07 -19.07 16.74
C ASP A 241 -8.41 -18.39 18.07
N CYS A 242 -7.40 -17.81 18.70
CA CYS A 242 -7.55 -17.16 19.99
C CYS A 242 -6.58 -15.96 20.07
N VAL A 243 -7.14 -14.77 20.26
CA VAL A 243 -6.35 -13.56 20.49
C VAL A 243 -5.44 -13.77 21.68
N ASP A 244 -4.18 -13.39 21.56
CA ASP A 244 -3.22 -13.47 22.67
C ASP A 244 -3.69 -12.61 23.85
N PRO A 245 -3.73 -13.12 25.07
CA PRO A 245 -4.11 -12.36 26.26
C PRO A 245 -3.30 -11.06 26.46
N VAL A 246 -2.06 -11.00 25.98
CA VAL A 246 -1.22 -9.79 26.03
C VAL A 246 -1.83 -8.64 25.21
N LEU A 247 -2.69 -8.95 24.24
CA LEU A 247 -3.42 -7.97 23.42
C LEU A 247 -4.81 -7.65 23.98
N ALA A 248 -5.18 -8.19 25.12
CA ALA A 248 -6.45 -7.89 25.75
C ALA A 248 -6.45 -6.50 26.39
N GLY A 249 -7.59 -5.83 26.38
CA GLY A 249 -7.77 -4.54 27.07
C GLY A 249 -7.48 -3.30 26.26
N TYR A 250 -7.15 -3.43 24.97
CA TYR A 250 -7.12 -2.28 24.07
C TYR A 250 -8.55 -1.79 23.79
N GLU A 251 -8.71 -0.46 23.78
CA GLU A 251 -10.02 0.18 23.68
C GLU A 251 -10.51 0.28 22.22
N TYR A 252 -9.56 0.48 21.28
CA TYR A 252 -9.90 0.73 19.88
C TYR A 252 -9.76 -0.49 18.98
N LEU A 253 -8.84 -1.41 19.28
CA LEU A 253 -8.47 -2.49 18.36
C LEU A 253 -9.45 -3.67 18.41
N VAL A 254 -9.92 -4.10 17.25
CA VAL A 254 -10.80 -5.27 17.09
C VAL A 254 -10.19 -6.26 16.11
N TRP A 255 -9.85 -7.44 16.61
CA TRP A 255 -9.31 -8.55 15.82
C TRP A 255 -10.43 -9.43 15.26
N LEU A 256 -10.51 -9.52 13.95
CA LEU A 256 -11.61 -10.22 13.29
C LEU A 256 -11.30 -11.72 13.13
N ARG A 257 -12.09 -12.58 13.77
CA ARG A 257 -12.11 -14.03 13.59
C ARG A 257 -13.11 -14.51 12.54
N LYS A 258 -14.02 -13.62 12.11
CA LYS A 258 -14.98 -13.81 11.03
C LYS A 258 -14.97 -12.58 10.14
N PRO A 259 -15.25 -12.73 8.84
CA PRO A 259 -15.39 -11.57 7.97
C PRO A 259 -16.47 -10.61 8.50
N LEU A 260 -16.22 -9.31 8.31
CA LEU A 260 -17.15 -8.25 8.69
C LEU A 260 -17.66 -7.55 7.43
N ASP A 261 -18.97 -7.44 7.31
CA ASP A 261 -19.62 -6.74 6.22
C ASP A 261 -19.97 -5.30 6.65
N LEU A 262 -19.31 -4.35 6.00
CA LEU A 262 -19.52 -2.91 6.15
C LEU A 262 -20.13 -2.27 4.88
N THR A 263 -20.71 -3.05 3.96
CA THR A 263 -21.27 -2.53 2.71
C THR A 263 -22.36 -1.49 2.91
N SER A 264 -23.14 -1.60 3.98
CA SER A 264 -24.16 -0.61 4.36
C SER A 264 -23.58 0.70 4.91
N ARG A 265 -22.33 0.67 5.41
CA ARG A 265 -21.56 1.81 5.93
C ARG A 265 -20.11 1.67 5.51
N PRO A 266 -19.78 1.89 4.23
CA PRO A 266 -18.44 1.64 3.72
C PRO A 266 -17.36 2.43 4.48
N PRO A 267 -16.21 1.79 4.75
CA PRO A 267 -15.09 2.46 5.38
C PRO A 267 -14.63 3.65 4.54
N LYS A 268 -14.46 4.83 5.15
CA LYS A 268 -13.98 6.01 4.43
C LYS A 268 -12.46 6.05 4.34
N ALA A 269 -11.76 5.50 5.32
CA ALA A 269 -10.31 5.44 5.34
C ALA A 269 -9.79 4.24 6.11
N GLY A 270 -8.54 3.89 5.82
CA GLY A 270 -7.78 2.92 6.58
C GLY A 270 -6.30 3.28 6.63
N LEU A 271 -5.59 2.66 7.56
CA LEU A 271 -4.17 2.83 7.76
C LEU A 271 -3.40 1.58 7.35
N VAL A 272 -2.21 1.75 6.84
CA VAL A 272 -1.19 0.72 6.67
C VAL A 272 0.00 1.11 7.51
N THR A 273 0.45 0.21 8.38
CA THR A 273 1.76 0.33 9.02
C THR A 273 2.74 -0.64 8.40
N SER A 274 3.97 -0.19 8.26
CA SER A 274 5.09 -1.04 7.86
C SER A 274 6.30 -0.71 8.72
N LEU A 275 6.84 -1.74 9.37
CA LEU A 275 7.92 -1.63 10.33
C LEU A 275 9.16 -2.32 9.75
N GLY A 276 10.19 -1.54 9.48
CA GLY A 276 11.42 -2.02 8.85
C GLY A 276 12.44 -2.47 9.88
N PHE A 277 13.06 -3.60 9.61
CA PHE A 277 14.21 -4.09 10.36
C PHE A 277 15.40 -3.14 10.13
N GLY A 278 15.74 -2.33 11.11
CA GLY A 278 16.74 -1.26 10.99
C GLY A 278 16.22 0.11 11.43
N HIS A 279 15.20 0.12 12.29
CA HIS A 279 14.71 1.31 12.98
C HIS A 279 13.99 2.32 12.08
N VAL A 280 13.24 1.84 11.11
CA VAL A 280 12.36 2.67 10.28
C VAL A 280 10.92 2.15 10.35
N SER A 281 9.97 3.04 10.59
CA SER A 281 8.54 2.76 10.44
C SER A 281 7.93 3.68 9.42
N ALA A 282 6.88 3.22 8.76
CA ALA A 282 6.11 4.02 7.83
C ALA A 282 4.61 3.86 8.12
N LEU A 283 3.88 4.96 7.96
CA LEU A 283 2.43 5.01 8.06
C LEU A 283 1.85 5.60 6.78
N VAL A 284 0.93 4.86 6.17
CA VAL A 284 0.19 5.31 4.98
C VAL A 284 -1.30 5.29 5.30
N ALA A 285 -2.01 6.40 5.07
CA ALA A 285 -3.46 6.44 5.09
C ALA A 285 -4.02 6.40 3.67
N ILE A 286 -4.89 5.45 3.41
CA ILE A 286 -5.63 5.34 2.15
C ILE A 286 -7.08 5.72 2.42
N VAL A 287 -7.62 6.60 1.58
CA VAL A 287 -8.99 7.10 1.68
C VAL A 287 -9.82 6.53 0.53
N HIS A 288 -11.07 6.25 0.80
CA HIS A 288 -12.02 5.71 -0.18
C HIS A 288 -12.12 6.63 -1.43
N PRO A 289 -12.18 6.08 -2.64
CA PRO A 289 -12.19 6.87 -3.88
C PRO A 289 -13.35 7.89 -3.98
N ALA A 290 -14.41 7.75 -3.19
CA ALA A 290 -15.48 8.74 -3.11
C ALA A 290 -14.99 10.13 -2.71
N ALA A 291 -13.90 10.24 -1.95
CA ALA A 291 -13.28 11.52 -1.60
C ALA A 291 -12.74 12.24 -2.84
N PHE A 292 -12.15 11.51 -3.79
CA PHE A 292 -11.72 12.06 -5.07
C PHE A 292 -12.91 12.62 -5.88
N VAL A 293 -13.98 11.83 -5.97
CA VAL A 293 -15.21 12.25 -6.67
C VAL A 293 -15.79 13.53 -6.05
N ALA A 294 -15.83 13.60 -4.72
CA ALA A 294 -16.28 14.78 -3.98
C ALA A 294 -15.40 16.01 -4.29
N ALA A 295 -14.08 15.83 -4.31
CA ALA A 295 -13.13 16.89 -4.64
C ALA A 295 -13.31 17.41 -6.08
N VAL A 296 -13.43 16.51 -7.07
CA VAL A 296 -13.69 16.90 -8.47
C VAL A 296 -15.02 17.64 -8.58
N ARG A 297 -16.07 17.18 -7.92
CA ARG A 297 -17.38 17.84 -7.91
C ARG A 297 -17.29 19.24 -7.29
N ALA A 298 -16.59 19.39 -6.19
CA ALA A 298 -16.45 20.67 -5.51
C ALA A 298 -15.63 21.68 -6.31
N GLN A 299 -14.56 21.26 -6.98
CA GLN A 299 -13.64 22.12 -7.69
C GLN A 299 -14.06 22.42 -9.13
N ARG A 300 -14.72 21.47 -9.82
CA ARG A 300 -14.99 21.53 -11.26
C ARG A 300 -16.48 21.38 -11.61
N GLY A 301 -17.33 21.17 -10.62
CA GLY A 301 -18.78 21.03 -10.78
C GLY A 301 -19.25 19.58 -11.06
N ALA A 302 -20.56 19.38 -10.97
CA ALA A 302 -21.19 18.08 -11.10
C ALA A 302 -21.00 17.43 -12.49
N ALA A 303 -21.07 18.25 -13.55
CA ALA A 303 -20.90 17.78 -14.93
C ALA A 303 -19.49 17.22 -15.18
N ALA A 304 -18.44 17.88 -14.64
CA ALA A 304 -17.07 17.38 -14.74
C ALA A 304 -16.87 16.06 -13.97
N ALA A 305 -17.49 15.94 -12.80
CA ALA A 305 -17.44 14.71 -12.03
C ALA A 305 -18.15 13.54 -12.74
N ALA A 306 -19.30 13.78 -13.37
CA ALA A 306 -20.00 12.80 -14.17
C ALA A 306 -19.18 12.35 -15.39
N LYS A 307 -18.61 13.31 -16.14
CA LYS A 307 -17.74 13.02 -17.30
C LYS A 307 -16.55 12.15 -16.88
N TRP A 308 -15.88 12.53 -15.78
CA TRP A 308 -14.77 11.72 -15.26
C TRP A 308 -15.23 10.29 -14.92
N ALA A 309 -16.37 10.13 -14.25
CA ALA A 309 -16.87 8.82 -13.86
C ALA A 309 -17.13 7.90 -15.06
N ASP A 310 -17.72 8.42 -16.13
CA ASP A 310 -17.96 7.67 -17.37
C ASP A 310 -16.65 7.24 -18.05
N GLN A 311 -15.69 8.15 -18.13
CA GLN A 311 -14.37 7.86 -18.68
C GLN A 311 -13.61 6.83 -17.85
N ALA A 312 -13.60 6.99 -16.53
CA ALA A 312 -12.96 6.07 -15.61
C ALA A 312 -13.59 4.67 -15.67
N HIS A 313 -14.92 4.59 -15.76
CA HIS A 313 -15.65 3.33 -15.92
C HIS A 313 -15.25 2.62 -17.23
N THR A 314 -15.24 3.33 -18.34
CA THR A 314 -14.86 2.80 -19.66
C THR A 314 -13.43 2.27 -19.64
N ARG A 315 -12.48 3.00 -19.05
CA ARG A 315 -11.09 2.58 -18.92
C ARG A 315 -10.93 1.37 -18.01
N GLN A 316 -11.67 1.32 -16.92
CA GLN A 316 -11.66 0.17 -16.01
C GLN A 316 -12.17 -1.09 -16.69
N GLN A 317 -13.25 -0.99 -17.46
CA GLN A 317 -13.78 -2.12 -18.24
C GLN A 317 -12.77 -2.60 -19.29
N ALA A 318 -12.14 -1.67 -20.02
CA ALA A 318 -11.11 -2.02 -20.99
C ALA A 318 -9.90 -2.69 -20.34
N GLY A 319 -9.45 -2.20 -19.19
CA GLY A 319 -8.36 -2.80 -18.42
C GLY A 319 -8.71 -4.21 -17.91
N THR A 320 -9.91 -4.40 -17.39
CA THR A 320 -10.40 -5.71 -16.96
C THR A 320 -10.46 -6.69 -18.12
N ARG A 321 -11.00 -6.26 -19.27
CA ARG A 321 -11.05 -7.09 -20.47
C ARG A 321 -9.67 -7.52 -20.91
N ARG A 322 -8.74 -6.57 -20.99
CA ARG A 322 -7.34 -6.85 -21.36
C ARG A 322 -6.67 -7.86 -20.42
N LEU A 323 -6.91 -7.73 -19.10
CA LEU A 323 -6.41 -8.69 -18.12
C LEU A 323 -7.00 -10.09 -18.35
N LEU A 324 -8.30 -10.19 -18.56
CA LEU A 324 -8.97 -11.47 -18.84
C LEU A 324 -8.49 -12.09 -20.15
N ASP A 325 -8.33 -11.28 -21.20
CA ASP A 325 -7.81 -11.73 -22.49
C ASP A 325 -6.37 -12.26 -22.35
N ALA A 326 -5.54 -11.62 -21.52
CA ALA A 326 -4.20 -12.11 -21.21
C ALA A 326 -4.21 -13.41 -20.41
N MET A 327 -5.09 -13.51 -19.40
CA MET A 327 -5.18 -14.69 -18.54
C MET A 327 -5.76 -15.93 -19.25
N TYR A 328 -6.74 -15.74 -20.11
CA TYR A 328 -7.51 -16.83 -20.74
C TYR A 328 -7.33 -16.92 -22.24
N GLY A 329 -7.04 -15.82 -22.92
CA GLY A 329 -6.91 -15.76 -24.37
C GLY A 329 -5.49 -15.90 -24.91
N GLY A 330 -4.49 -15.94 -24.04
CA GLY A 330 -3.09 -16.04 -24.45
C GLY A 330 -2.55 -14.78 -25.13
N LEU A 331 -3.27 -13.66 -25.05
CA LEU A 331 -2.78 -12.38 -25.55
C LEU A 331 -1.79 -11.78 -24.55
N PRO A 332 -0.74 -11.09 -25.02
CA PRO A 332 0.18 -10.42 -24.12
C PRO A 332 -0.55 -9.32 -23.36
N LEU A 333 -0.43 -9.33 -22.02
CA LEU A 333 -0.95 -8.25 -21.17
C LEU A 333 -0.32 -6.92 -21.56
N TYR A 334 0.90 -6.97 -22.06
CA TYR A 334 1.72 -5.82 -22.40
C TYR A 334 2.43 -6.04 -23.74
N GLU A 335 2.32 -5.06 -24.63
CA GLU A 335 3.11 -4.96 -25.88
C GLU A 335 4.23 -3.96 -25.64
N ARG A 336 5.47 -4.33 -25.91
CA ARG A 336 6.60 -3.42 -25.76
C ARG A 336 6.42 -2.23 -26.72
N PRO A 337 6.75 -1.00 -26.29
CA PRO A 337 6.71 0.16 -27.19
C PRO A 337 7.54 -0.04 -28.46
N GLN A 338 8.64 -0.81 -28.38
CA GLN A 338 9.46 -1.17 -29.53
C GLN A 338 8.70 -2.02 -30.56
N ASP A 339 7.75 -2.83 -30.10
CA ASP A 339 6.95 -3.70 -30.96
C ASP A 339 5.85 -2.90 -31.70
N ARG A 340 5.53 -1.70 -31.22
CA ARG A 340 4.56 -0.79 -31.84
C ARG A 340 5.16 0.17 -32.86
N ASN A 341 6.36 -0.07 -33.37
CA ASN A 341 6.99 0.86 -34.31
C ASN A 341 6.97 2.32 -33.81
N LEU A 342 7.59 2.61 -32.70
CA LEU A 342 7.89 3.99 -32.33
C LEU A 342 8.77 4.59 -33.40
N GLY A 343 8.10 5.08 -34.48
CA GLY A 343 8.70 5.61 -35.69
C GLY A 343 9.55 4.58 -36.43
N GLY A 344 8.96 3.78 -37.30
CA GLY A 344 9.59 2.77 -38.14
C GLY A 344 10.68 3.30 -39.13
N THR A 345 11.57 4.14 -38.66
CA THR A 345 12.57 4.83 -39.47
C THR A 345 13.92 4.14 -39.51
N GLY A 346 14.10 2.98 -38.88
CA GLY A 346 15.40 2.33 -38.83
C GLY A 346 16.52 3.11 -38.11
N ALA A 347 16.18 4.24 -37.49
CA ALA A 347 17.15 5.04 -36.76
C ALA A 347 17.78 4.27 -35.59
N PRO A 348 19.06 4.43 -35.28
CA PRO A 348 19.72 3.81 -34.13
C PRO A 348 18.97 4.09 -32.85
N ALA A 349 18.97 3.12 -31.93
CA ALA A 349 18.24 3.22 -30.65
C ALA A 349 18.58 4.51 -29.86
N LYS A 350 19.83 4.93 -29.89
CA LYS A 350 20.30 6.17 -29.26
C LYS A 350 19.67 7.44 -29.85
N GLU A 351 19.50 7.50 -31.18
CA GLU A 351 18.88 8.66 -31.82
C GLU A 351 17.39 8.74 -31.53
N ARG A 352 16.70 7.60 -31.48
CA ARG A 352 15.29 7.54 -31.08
C ARG A 352 15.11 7.95 -29.63
N GLU A 353 15.99 7.49 -28.75
CA GLU A 353 15.99 7.86 -27.34
C GLU A 353 16.24 9.36 -27.16
N ALA A 354 17.22 9.90 -27.85
CA ALA A 354 17.51 11.34 -27.83
C ALA A 354 16.33 12.17 -28.34
N ALA A 355 15.67 11.74 -29.41
CA ALA A 355 14.49 12.41 -29.93
C ALA A 355 13.34 12.44 -28.92
N VAL A 356 13.10 11.35 -28.19
CA VAL A 356 12.08 11.30 -27.13
C VAL A 356 12.47 12.18 -25.95
N LEU A 357 13.73 12.13 -25.50
CA LEU A 357 14.22 12.91 -24.36
C LEU A 357 14.22 14.42 -24.60
N LEU A 358 14.49 14.82 -25.83
CA LEU A 358 14.57 16.25 -26.24
C LEU A 358 13.25 16.78 -26.79
N SER A 359 12.23 15.93 -26.96
CA SER A 359 10.94 16.34 -27.48
C SER A 359 10.08 16.97 -26.37
N ASP A 360 9.69 18.22 -26.58
CA ASP A 360 8.65 18.90 -25.81
C ASP A 360 7.23 18.49 -26.23
N LYS A 361 7.11 17.71 -27.31
CA LYS A 361 5.87 17.21 -27.87
C LYS A 361 5.43 15.84 -27.37
N ALA A 362 6.18 15.24 -26.43
CA ALA A 362 5.76 13.99 -25.79
C ALA A 362 4.53 14.24 -24.91
N ARG A 363 3.40 13.63 -25.25
CA ARG A 363 2.13 13.75 -24.53
C ARG A 363 1.52 12.38 -24.29
N LEU A 364 0.72 12.29 -23.23
CA LEU A 364 -0.14 11.14 -23.01
C LEU A 364 -1.38 11.26 -23.90
N VAL A 365 -1.43 10.47 -24.95
CA VAL A 365 -2.62 10.32 -25.81
C VAL A 365 -3.24 8.96 -25.48
N ASP A 366 -4.48 8.95 -25.03
CA ASP A 366 -5.22 7.74 -24.62
C ASP A 366 -4.48 6.84 -23.60
N GLY A 367 -3.68 7.47 -22.75
CA GLY A 367 -2.91 6.76 -21.72
C GLY A 367 -1.60 6.16 -22.23
N VAL A 368 -1.19 6.44 -23.44
CA VAL A 368 0.09 6.04 -24.04
C VAL A 368 0.94 7.28 -24.22
N LEU A 369 2.20 7.25 -23.78
CA LEU A 369 3.15 8.31 -24.07
C LEU A 369 3.39 8.30 -25.60
N THR A 370 2.93 9.34 -26.26
CA THR A 370 2.99 9.48 -27.70
C THR A 370 3.77 10.74 -28.05
N ILE A 371 4.67 10.65 -29.02
CA ILE A 371 5.27 11.83 -29.63
C ILE A 371 4.26 12.35 -30.66
N ILE A 372 3.82 13.58 -30.50
CA ILE A 372 2.91 14.24 -31.43
C ILE A 372 3.78 14.96 -32.44
N ASP A 373 3.83 14.44 -33.67
CA ASP A 373 4.34 15.19 -34.81
C ASP A 373 3.29 16.22 -35.18
N ASP A 374 3.72 17.45 -35.47
CA ASP A 374 2.84 18.52 -36.00
C ASP A 374 2.31 18.18 -37.36
#